data_85b880eb891ceed532f3ac727c92a393
#
_entry.id   85b880eb891ceed532f3ac727c92a393
#
_cell.length_a   1.000
_cell.length_b   1.000
_cell.length_c   1.000
_cell.angle_alpha   90.00
_cell.angle_beta   90.00
_cell.angle_gamma   90.00
#
_symmetry.space_group_name_H-M   'P 1'
#
loop_
_entity.id
_entity.type
_entity.pdbx_description
1 polymer ?
#
loop_
_entity_poly.entity_id
_entity_poly.type
_entity_poly.pdbx_seq_one_letter_code
_entity_poly.pdbx_strand_id
1 'polypeptide(L)'
;MPPRLHAVAFFATAWLAACGGGSGDASPAPPPVAAPVPAPYPAGLSDQGLTVAGVARQYRVHVPAGLSAPRAIVLVLHGGGGEGLSVADSGRHPLSAFRAVADREGFVVVYPGGLPARDAEGNPGWVDCRADNTVASDADDVGFLAALIERVRGEYGLASSRVFMAGSSNGGQMTHAFAFQRADLVAAVATSAGSLPLVPRSGGCSTGPTRALPILIAHGTADTQMPWDGGCVANIGGACNRGRVISALATRDRWLQINGLASVTPTQAVVEIVATDGGPANRFDYAGPNPVQWWRLDGAGHAAASRTVAVATNALVGIQNRDIEFAEVAWAFFAARLP
;
A
#
# COMPACT_ATOMS: atom_id res chain seq x y z
N MET A 1 -6.20 77.13 31.47
CA MET A 1 -7.14 78.32 31.49
C MET A 1 -7.49 78.67 30.06
N PRO A 2 -8.74 78.98 29.79
CA PRO A 2 -9.57 78.72 28.62
C PRO A 2 -9.58 79.84 27.58
N PRO A 3 -10.42 79.86 26.57
CA PRO A 3 -11.87 79.65 26.67
C PRO A 3 -12.56 78.89 25.54
N ARG A 4 -13.78 78.57 25.87
CA ARG A 4 -14.92 78.08 25.08
C ARG A 4 -15.37 79.07 24.01
N LEU A 5 -16.01 78.64 22.94
CA LEU A 5 -17.14 79.32 22.30
C LEU A 5 -18.11 78.34 21.66
N HIS A 6 -19.39 78.58 21.96
CA HIS A 6 -20.61 77.95 21.47
C HIS A 6 -21.09 78.64 20.18
N ALA A 7 -21.81 77.88 19.35
CA ALA A 7 -22.99 78.35 18.59
C ALA A 7 -23.55 77.23 17.78
N VAL A 8 -24.69 76.79 18.06
CA VAL A 8 -26.08 77.18 17.73
C VAL A 8 -26.58 76.50 16.45
N ALA A 9 -27.64 75.74 16.64
CA ALA A 9 -28.42 74.97 15.72
C ALA A 9 -29.26 75.85 14.77
N PHE A 10 -29.55 75.32 13.58
CA PHE A 10 -30.77 75.65 12.82
C PHE A 10 -31.45 74.37 12.33
N PHE A 11 -32.71 74.22 12.73
CA PHE A 11 -33.69 73.30 12.26
C PHE A 11 -34.24 73.70 10.87
N ALA A 12 -34.37 72.82 9.95
CA ALA A 12 -35.29 72.91 8.82
C ALA A 12 -35.98 71.58 8.61
N THR A 13 -37.24 71.58 8.97
CA THR A 13 -38.23 70.58 8.67
C THR A 13 -38.72 70.72 7.24
N ALA A 14 -38.75 69.57 6.44
CA ALA A 14 -39.57 69.47 5.26
C ALA A 14 -40.12 68.07 5.17
N TRP A 15 -41.39 68.02 4.93
CA TRP A 15 -42.29 66.89 4.97
C TRP A 15 -42.39 66.14 3.63
N LEU A 16 -42.54 64.79 3.71
CA LEU A 16 -43.36 63.82 2.96
C LEU A 16 -43.33 63.75 1.42
N ALA A 17 -42.94 62.54 0.95
CA ALA A 17 -43.78 61.83 0.03
C ALA A 17 -43.48 60.33 0.20
N ALA A 18 -44.49 59.56 0.63
CA ALA A 18 -44.52 58.11 0.62
C ALA A 18 -44.83 57.62 -0.79
N CYS A 19 -44.00 56.71 -1.35
CA CYS A 19 -44.39 55.82 -2.42
C CYS A 19 -43.86 54.44 -2.06
N GLY A 20 -44.78 53.47 -1.91
CA GLY A 20 -44.47 52.09 -1.63
C GLY A 20 -43.72 51.44 -2.80
N GLY A 21 -42.74 50.63 -2.46
CA GLY A 21 -42.03 49.78 -3.40
C GLY A 21 -41.60 48.53 -2.65
N GLY A 22 -42.09 47.40 -3.06
CA GLY A 22 -41.95 46.11 -2.40
C GLY A 22 -40.51 45.74 -2.08
N SER A 23 -40.32 45.29 -0.85
CA SER A 23 -39.11 44.59 -0.40
C SER A 23 -39.06 43.22 -1.09
N GLY A 24 -38.37 43.15 -2.22
CA GLY A 24 -37.87 41.86 -2.75
C GLY A 24 -36.71 41.41 -1.87
N ASP A 25 -36.94 40.40 -1.04
CA ASP A 25 -35.85 39.67 -0.37
C ASP A 25 -34.97 39.05 -1.44
N ALA A 26 -33.91 39.71 -1.82
CA ALA A 26 -32.84 39.11 -2.60
C ALA A 26 -32.11 38.10 -1.69
N SER A 27 -32.41 36.81 -1.86
CA SER A 27 -31.59 35.76 -1.26
C SER A 27 -30.14 36.03 -1.55
N PRO A 28 -29.23 35.94 -0.55
CA PRO A 28 -27.81 36.10 -0.80
C PRO A 28 -27.33 35.11 -1.83
N ALA A 29 -26.59 35.58 -2.83
CA ALA A 29 -25.95 34.71 -3.82
C ALA A 29 -25.15 33.62 -3.13
N PRO A 30 -25.24 32.35 -3.57
CA PRO A 30 -24.43 31.29 -3.01
C PRO A 30 -22.95 31.70 -3.11
N PRO A 31 -22.13 31.37 -2.08
CA PRO A 31 -20.70 31.68 -2.13
C PRO A 31 -20.08 31.06 -3.38
N PRO A 32 -19.09 31.71 -4.01
CA PRO A 32 -18.44 31.18 -5.20
C PRO A 32 -17.87 29.78 -4.87
N VAL A 33 -18.22 28.80 -5.70
CA VAL A 33 -17.66 27.45 -5.64
C VAL A 33 -16.16 27.63 -5.84
N ALA A 34 -15.37 27.26 -4.82
CA ALA A 34 -13.92 27.31 -4.92
C ALA A 34 -13.49 26.50 -6.15
N ALA A 35 -12.62 27.08 -6.98
CA ALA A 35 -12.05 26.36 -8.12
C ALA A 35 -11.40 25.07 -7.61
N PRO A 36 -11.57 23.94 -8.29
CA PRO A 36 -10.95 22.69 -7.89
C PRO A 36 -9.43 22.87 -7.83
N VAL A 37 -8.84 22.56 -6.67
CA VAL A 37 -7.39 22.55 -6.52
C VAL A 37 -6.84 21.49 -7.49
N PRO A 38 -5.87 21.84 -8.36
CA PRO A 38 -5.29 20.85 -9.26
C PRO A 38 -4.78 19.63 -8.49
N ALA A 39 -5.03 18.43 -9.01
CA ALA A 39 -4.49 17.20 -8.43
C ALA A 39 -2.95 17.28 -8.39
N PRO A 40 -2.29 16.85 -7.31
CA PRO A 40 -0.83 16.96 -7.15
C PRO A 40 -0.03 16.15 -8.19
N TYR A 41 -0.66 15.12 -8.79
CA TYR A 41 -0.09 14.29 -9.84
C TYR A 41 -1.02 14.24 -11.06
N PRO A 42 -0.48 14.10 -12.29
CA PRO A 42 -1.30 13.95 -13.49
C PRO A 42 -2.11 12.65 -13.47
N ALA A 43 -3.26 12.65 -14.14
CA ALA A 43 -4.03 11.43 -14.36
C ALA A 43 -3.23 10.38 -15.16
N GLY A 44 -3.45 9.12 -14.86
CA GLY A 44 -2.69 8.00 -15.42
C GLY A 44 -1.43 7.69 -14.62
N LEU A 45 -0.47 6.99 -15.23
CA LEU A 45 0.79 6.60 -14.62
C LEU A 45 1.87 7.64 -14.94
N SER A 46 2.55 8.16 -13.92
CA SER A 46 3.62 9.16 -14.05
C SER A 46 4.85 8.79 -13.24
N ASP A 47 6.03 9.09 -13.79
CA ASP A 47 7.33 8.91 -13.13
C ASP A 47 7.61 10.10 -12.21
N GLN A 48 8.12 9.81 -11.02
CA GLN A 48 8.37 10.77 -9.96
C GLN A 48 9.72 10.49 -9.28
N GLY A 49 10.26 11.49 -8.58
CA GLY A 49 11.49 11.35 -7.81
C GLY A 49 11.39 11.96 -6.42
N LEU A 50 12.11 11.39 -5.47
CA LEU A 50 12.26 11.89 -4.10
C LEU A 50 13.68 11.67 -3.62
N THR A 51 14.34 12.70 -3.09
CA THR A 51 15.63 12.55 -2.43
C THR A 51 15.44 12.40 -0.93
N VAL A 52 15.93 11.30 -0.37
CA VAL A 52 15.85 11.00 1.07
C VAL A 52 17.26 10.76 1.60
N ALA A 53 17.66 11.49 2.63
CA ALA A 53 19.01 11.43 3.21
C ALA A 53 20.14 11.50 2.16
N GLY A 54 19.96 12.36 1.12
CA GLY A 54 20.93 12.52 0.03
C GLY A 54 20.88 11.46 -1.06
N VAL A 55 20.03 10.43 -0.95
CA VAL A 55 19.88 9.36 -1.94
C VAL A 55 18.67 9.66 -2.83
N ALA A 56 18.89 9.76 -4.14
CA ALA A 56 17.81 9.90 -5.12
C ALA A 56 17.07 8.57 -5.29
N ARG A 57 15.74 8.61 -5.13
CA ARG A 57 14.85 7.46 -5.29
C ARG A 57 13.80 7.77 -6.35
N GLN A 58 13.38 6.76 -7.06
CA GLN A 58 12.32 6.85 -8.06
C GLN A 58 11.07 6.13 -7.59
N TYR A 59 9.91 6.62 -8.03
CA TYR A 59 8.63 5.96 -7.83
C TYR A 59 7.69 6.35 -8.97
N ARG A 60 6.64 5.58 -9.15
CA ARG A 60 5.55 5.89 -10.08
C ARG A 60 4.25 6.10 -9.32
N VAL A 61 3.44 7.01 -9.81
CA VAL A 61 2.10 7.27 -9.25
C VAL A 61 1.07 7.05 -10.34
N HIS A 62 0.05 6.24 -10.04
CA HIS A 62 -1.14 6.12 -10.87
C HIS A 62 -2.30 6.84 -10.20
N VAL A 63 -2.87 7.80 -10.91
CA VAL A 63 -4.04 8.57 -10.49
C VAL A 63 -5.18 8.28 -11.47
N PRO A 64 -6.31 7.74 -11.01
CA PRO A 64 -7.49 7.56 -11.85
C PRO A 64 -7.94 8.86 -12.53
N ALA A 65 -8.44 8.75 -13.76
CA ALA A 65 -8.94 9.90 -14.50
C ALA A 65 -10.10 10.58 -13.76
N GLY A 66 -10.03 11.91 -13.63
CA GLY A 66 -11.06 12.70 -12.94
C GLY A 66 -11.09 12.56 -11.41
N LEU A 67 -10.12 11.86 -10.82
CA LEU A 67 -10.06 11.72 -9.36
C LEU A 67 -9.58 13.02 -8.70
N SER A 68 -10.47 13.68 -7.95
CA SER A 68 -10.16 14.91 -7.20
C SER A 68 -9.89 14.66 -5.72
N ALA A 69 -10.47 13.60 -5.16
CA ALA A 69 -10.34 13.24 -3.74
C ALA A 69 -10.20 11.72 -3.60
N PRO A 70 -8.98 11.20 -3.47
CA PRO A 70 -8.77 9.76 -3.32
C PRO A 70 -9.31 9.25 -1.98
N ARG A 71 -9.91 8.06 -2.01
CA ARG A 71 -10.38 7.38 -0.79
C ARG A 71 -9.19 6.89 0.05
N ALA A 72 -8.09 6.55 -0.63
CA ALA A 72 -6.90 5.98 -0.02
C ALA A 72 -5.67 6.17 -0.92
N ILE A 73 -4.51 5.85 -0.35
CA ILE A 73 -3.26 5.61 -1.06
C ILE A 73 -2.84 4.17 -0.81
N VAL A 74 -2.48 3.45 -1.87
CA VAL A 74 -1.92 2.09 -1.78
C VAL A 74 -0.51 2.09 -2.34
N LEU A 75 0.48 1.81 -1.48
CA LEU A 75 1.85 1.54 -1.94
C LEU A 75 1.94 0.10 -2.39
N VAL A 76 2.55 -0.16 -3.56
CA VAL A 76 2.68 -1.49 -4.15
C VAL A 76 4.16 -1.78 -4.43
N LEU A 77 4.74 -2.70 -3.67
CA LEU A 77 6.17 -2.99 -3.64
C LEU A 77 6.51 -4.17 -4.55
N HIS A 78 7.43 -3.95 -5.51
CA HIS A 78 7.92 -4.98 -6.43
C HIS A 78 8.78 -6.04 -5.72
N GLY A 79 8.95 -7.20 -6.36
CA GLY A 79 9.87 -8.25 -5.93
C GLY A 79 11.34 -7.96 -6.26
N GLY A 80 12.23 -8.88 -5.94
CA GLY A 80 13.67 -8.78 -6.23
C GLY A 80 14.10 -9.33 -7.61
N GLY A 81 13.16 -9.58 -8.53
CA GLY A 81 13.40 -10.29 -9.79
C GLY A 81 13.73 -9.42 -11.00
N GLY A 82 14.21 -8.18 -10.81
CA GLY A 82 14.60 -7.30 -11.92
C GLY A 82 13.48 -6.43 -12.50
N GLU A 83 12.24 -6.62 -12.07
CA GLU A 83 11.11 -5.86 -12.59
C GLU A 83 11.14 -4.38 -12.17
N GLY A 84 11.55 -4.09 -10.92
CA GLY A 84 11.61 -2.72 -10.41
C GLY A 84 10.30 -1.96 -10.64
N LEU A 85 10.39 -0.75 -11.16
CA LEU A 85 9.23 0.10 -11.45
C LEU A 85 8.35 -0.42 -12.59
N SER A 86 8.84 -1.36 -13.43
CA SER A 86 8.06 -1.90 -14.54
C SER A 86 6.88 -2.79 -14.10
N VAL A 87 6.82 -3.20 -12.82
CA VAL A 87 5.63 -3.85 -12.26
C VAL A 87 4.37 -2.98 -12.35
N ALA A 88 4.53 -1.67 -12.52
CA ALA A 88 3.43 -0.75 -12.74
C ALA A 88 2.89 -0.76 -14.19
N ASP A 89 3.64 -1.32 -15.16
CA ASP A 89 3.21 -1.36 -16.56
C ASP A 89 2.07 -2.36 -16.74
N SER A 90 1.00 -1.92 -17.39
CA SER A 90 -0.21 -2.72 -17.57
C SER A 90 0.08 -4.04 -18.28
N GLY A 91 -0.42 -5.15 -17.71
CA GLY A 91 -0.27 -6.48 -18.26
C GLY A 91 1.13 -7.09 -18.11
N ARG A 92 2.09 -6.38 -17.55
CA ARG A 92 3.46 -6.88 -17.41
C ARG A 92 3.66 -7.74 -16.16
N HIS A 93 3.05 -7.38 -15.06
CA HIS A 93 3.17 -8.06 -13.78
C HIS A 93 1.83 -8.06 -13.04
N PRO A 94 1.48 -9.12 -12.27
CA PRO A 94 0.23 -9.17 -11.49
C PRO A 94 -0.04 -7.94 -10.63
N LEU A 95 1.00 -7.31 -10.08
CA LEU A 95 0.85 -6.07 -9.29
C LEU A 95 0.36 -4.87 -10.10
N SER A 96 0.46 -4.88 -11.44
CA SER A 96 -0.11 -3.83 -12.28
C SER A 96 -1.64 -3.77 -12.22
N ALA A 97 -2.29 -4.87 -11.81
CA ALA A 97 -3.75 -4.94 -11.66
C ALA A 97 -4.29 -3.96 -10.60
N PHE A 98 -3.47 -3.52 -9.64
CA PHE A 98 -3.86 -2.46 -8.69
C PHE A 98 -4.30 -1.17 -9.40
N ARG A 99 -3.80 -0.87 -10.60
CA ARG A 99 -4.22 0.31 -11.36
C ARG A 99 -5.69 0.22 -11.79
N ALA A 100 -6.09 -0.92 -12.38
CA ALA A 100 -7.48 -1.13 -12.79
C ALA A 100 -8.45 -1.13 -11.60
N VAL A 101 -8.01 -1.68 -10.46
CA VAL A 101 -8.76 -1.61 -9.21
C VAL A 101 -8.87 -0.15 -8.74
N ALA A 102 -7.79 0.62 -8.80
CA ALA A 102 -7.76 2.02 -8.42
C ALA A 102 -8.70 2.88 -9.28
N ASP A 103 -8.70 2.65 -10.61
CA ASP A 103 -9.58 3.36 -11.55
C ASP A 103 -11.07 3.14 -11.22
N ARG A 104 -11.44 1.96 -10.76
CA ARG A 104 -12.81 1.62 -10.38
C ARG A 104 -13.17 2.12 -8.99
N GLU A 105 -12.24 2.04 -8.03
CA GLU A 105 -12.52 2.22 -6.61
C GLU A 105 -12.15 3.62 -6.08
N GLY A 106 -11.45 4.44 -6.87
CA GLY A 106 -11.12 5.82 -6.53
C GLY A 106 -10.01 5.96 -5.48
N PHE A 107 -8.88 5.27 -5.66
CA PHE A 107 -7.69 5.45 -4.83
C PHE A 107 -6.43 5.69 -5.69
N VAL A 108 -5.38 6.20 -5.09
CA VAL A 108 -4.09 6.43 -5.74
C VAL A 108 -3.18 5.24 -5.49
N VAL A 109 -2.47 4.77 -6.53
CA VAL A 109 -1.46 3.73 -6.41
C VAL A 109 -0.08 4.33 -6.53
N VAL A 110 0.81 3.98 -5.60
CA VAL A 110 2.21 4.38 -5.62
C VAL A 110 3.09 3.15 -5.76
N TYR A 111 3.95 3.12 -6.77
CA TYR A 111 4.91 2.05 -7.02
C TYR A 111 6.32 2.57 -6.76
N PRO A 112 6.86 2.44 -5.54
CA PRO A 112 8.22 2.86 -5.25
C PRO A 112 9.24 1.90 -5.85
N GLY A 113 10.45 2.41 -6.20
CA GLY A 113 11.57 1.62 -6.70
C GLY A 113 12.60 1.32 -5.61
N GLY A 114 12.97 0.05 -5.48
CA GLY A 114 14.12 -0.40 -4.70
C GLY A 114 15.44 0.01 -5.36
N LEU A 115 16.54 -0.02 -4.60
CA LEU A 115 17.88 0.19 -5.15
C LEU A 115 18.49 -1.13 -5.65
N PRO A 116 19.49 -1.07 -6.55
CA PRO A 116 20.19 -2.26 -7.03
C PRO A 116 20.76 -3.10 -5.89
N ALA A 117 20.59 -4.41 -5.95
CA ALA A 117 21.27 -5.36 -5.10
C ALA A 117 22.78 -5.37 -5.40
N ARG A 118 23.57 -5.97 -4.49
CA ARG A 118 25.03 -6.11 -4.60
C ARG A 118 25.48 -7.38 -5.31
N ASP A 119 24.52 -8.16 -5.85
CA ASP A 119 24.84 -9.29 -6.71
C ASP A 119 25.25 -8.81 -8.11
N ALA A 120 25.74 -9.77 -8.93
CA ALA A 120 26.23 -9.46 -10.27
C ALA A 120 25.14 -8.94 -11.21
N GLU A 121 23.86 -9.30 -10.96
CA GLU A 121 22.70 -8.90 -11.73
C GLU A 121 22.29 -7.46 -11.44
N GLY A 122 22.58 -6.95 -10.21
CA GLY A 122 22.20 -5.58 -9.79
C GLY A 122 20.71 -5.31 -9.86
N ASN A 123 19.88 -6.34 -9.74
CA ASN A 123 18.43 -6.21 -9.81
C ASN A 123 17.90 -5.34 -8.67
N PRO A 124 16.92 -4.44 -8.93
CA PRO A 124 16.34 -3.63 -7.87
C PRO A 124 15.66 -4.50 -6.81
N GLY A 125 15.89 -4.16 -5.54
CA GLY A 125 15.39 -4.90 -4.40
C GLY A 125 15.29 -4.03 -3.15
N TRP A 126 14.88 -4.64 -2.06
CA TRP A 126 14.61 -3.99 -0.78
C TRP A 126 15.49 -4.56 0.32
N VAL A 127 15.94 -3.67 1.21
CA VAL A 127 16.60 -4.04 2.48
C VAL A 127 15.52 -4.32 3.51
N ASP A 128 15.08 -5.56 3.55
CA ASP A 128 14.08 -6.05 4.49
C ASP A 128 14.68 -6.51 5.83
N CYS A 129 13.90 -7.21 6.64
CA CYS A 129 14.31 -7.65 7.97
C CYS A 129 15.28 -8.85 8.01
N ARG A 130 15.72 -9.44 6.88
CA ARG A 130 16.67 -10.57 6.87
C ARG A 130 18.09 -10.10 7.15
N ALA A 131 18.66 -10.49 8.29
CA ALA A 131 20.04 -10.14 8.66
C ALA A 131 21.07 -10.91 7.82
N ASP A 132 20.72 -12.09 7.32
CA ASP A 132 21.57 -12.97 6.54
C ASP A 132 21.41 -12.80 5.02
N ASN A 133 20.73 -11.77 4.55
CA ASN A 133 20.70 -11.35 3.14
C ASN A 133 21.97 -10.55 2.84
N THR A 134 23.00 -11.21 2.28
CA THR A 134 24.32 -10.62 2.02
C THR A 134 24.39 -9.84 0.71
N VAL A 135 23.37 -9.95 -0.16
CA VAL A 135 23.32 -9.24 -1.45
C VAL A 135 22.42 -8.01 -1.40
N ALA A 136 21.77 -7.72 -0.27
CA ALA A 136 21.00 -6.49 -0.12
C ALA A 136 21.89 -5.24 -0.23
N SER A 137 21.35 -4.13 -0.74
CA SER A 137 22.01 -2.82 -0.70
C SER A 137 22.16 -2.30 0.74
N ASP A 138 22.78 -1.13 0.92
CA ASP A 138 22.83 -0.44 2.23
C ASP A 138 21.70 0.62 2.38
N ALA A 139 20.68 0.54 1.56
CA ALA A 139 19.61 1.53 1.56
C ALA A 139 18.81 1.53 2.86
N ASP A 140 18.44 2.71 3.33
CA ASP A 140 17.36 2.89 4.31
C ASP A 140 16.01 2.90 3.57
N ASP A 141 15.51 1.71 3.22
CA ASP A 141 14.24 1.58 2.51
C ASP A 141 13.04 1.89 3.42
N VAL A 142 13.14 1.66 4.72
CA VAL A 142 12.09 2.04 5.68
C VAL A 142 11.96 3.56 5.75
N GLY A 143 13.07 4.27 5.87
CA GLY A 143 13.10 5.73 5.84
C GLY A 143 12.60 6.31 4.52
N PHE A 144 12.99 5.70 3.39
CA PHE A 144 12.47 6.11 2.08
C PHE A 144 10.95 5.95 1.97
N LEU A 145 10.42 4.76 2.30
CA LEU A 145 8.99 4.50 2.22
C LEU A 145 8.19 5.38 3.19
N ALA A 146 8.74 5.66 4.38
CA ALA A 146 8.12 6.58 5.33
C ALA A 146 8.05 8.01 4.77
N ALA A 147 9.14 8.52 4.22
CA ALA A 147 9.19 9.85 3.60
C ALA A 147 8.25 9.94 2.38
N LEU A 148 8.18 8.88 1.57
CA LEU A 148 7.27 8.80 0.43
C LEU A 148 5.80 8.82 0.85
N ILE A 149 5.43 8.07 1.89
CA ILE A 149 4.07 8.09 2.45
C ILE A 149 3.73 9.50 2.92
N GLU A 150 4.62 10.13 3.72
CA GLU A 150 4.41 11.49 4.23
C GLU A 150 4.23 12.49 3.08
N ARG A 151 5.05 12.39 2.04
CA ARG A 151 4.95 13.23 0.84
C ARG A 151 3.59 13.08 0.17
N VAL A 152 3.23 11.85 -0.26
CA VAL A 152 2.04 11.63 -1.07
C VAL A 152 0.75 11.87 -0.27
N ARG A 153 0.68 11.40 1.00
CA ARG A 153 -0.50 11.65 1.82
C ARG A 153 -0.68 13.14 2.16
N GLY A 154 0.43 13.86 2.37
CA GLY A 154 0.41 15.30 2.64
C GLY A 154 -0.14 16.10 1.46
N GLU A 155 0.24 15.74 0.23
CA GLU A 155 -0.24 16.38 -1.00
C GLU A 155 -1.76 16.19 -1.23
N TYR A 156 -2.32 15.08 -0.75
CA TYR A 156 -3.77 14.83 -0.81
C TYR A 156 -4.52 15.16 0.50
N GLY A 157 -3.82 15.59 1.55
CA GLY A 157 -4.42 15.87 2.86
C GLY A 157 -4.98 14.62 3.56
N LEU A 158 -4.43 13.44 3.29
CA LEU A 158 -4.93 12.17 3.82
C LEU A 158 -4.27 11.79 5.16
N ALA A 159 -5.06 11.23 6.08
CA ALA A 159 -4.57 10.63 7.31
C ALA A 159 -3.91 9.26 7.03
N SER A 160 -3.00 8.81 7.93
CA SER A 160 -2.38 7.49 7.83
C SER A 160 -3.39 6.32 7.88
N SER A 161 -4.57 6.53 8.46
CA SER A 161 -5.69 5.57 8.43
C SER A 161 -6.25 5.29 7.02
N ARG A 162 -5.81 6.04 6.00
CA ARG A 162 -6.15 5.86 4.58
C ARG A 162 -4.96 5.44 3.73
N VAL A 163 -3.85 5.02 4.37
CA VAL A 163 -2.65 4.53 3.68
C VAL A 163 -2.54 3.03 3.89
N PHE A 164 -2.33 2.30 2.79
CA PHE A 164 -2.18 0.86 2.77
C PHE A 164 -0.91 0.47 2.02
N MET A 165 -0.39 -0.72 2.29
CA MET A 165 0.79 -1.22 1.59
C MET A 165 0.57 -2.67 1.17
N ALA A 166 0.93 -2.98 -0.08
CA ALA A 166 0.94 -4.32 -0.62
C ALA A 166 2.31 -4.62 -1.24
N GLY A 167 2.72 -5.89 -1.26
CA GLY A 167 3.96 -6.28 -1.91
C GLY A 167 4.02 -7.77 -2.21
N SER A 168 4.88 -8.12 -3.18
CA SER A 168 5.11 -9.51 -3.56
C SER A 168 6.58 -9.88 -3.43
N SER A 169 6.90 -11.12 -3.01
CA SER A 169 8.27 -11.63 -2.89
C SER A 169 9.11 -10.75 -1.94
N ASN A 170 10.26 -10.25 -2.35
CA ASN A 170 11.06 -9.29 -1.58
C ASN A 170 10.25 -8.02 -1.21
N GLY A 171 9.33 -7.56 -2.06
CA GLY A 171 8.39 -6.49 -1.71
C GLY A 171 7.39 -6.89 -0.61
N GLY A 172 6.97 -8.16 -0.58
CA GLY A 172 6.17 -8.72 0.52
C GLY A 172 6.97 -8.76 1.83
N GLN A 173 8.25 -9.16 1.77
CA GLN A 173 9.16 -9.12 2.94
C GLN A 173 9.40 -7.68 3.41
N MET A 174 9.56 -6.73 2.47
CA MET A 174 9.68 -5.30 2.83
C MET A 174 8.37 -4.75 3.42
N THR A 175 7.22 -5.23 2.97
CA THR A 175 5.92 -4.89 3.57
C THR A 175 5.84 -5.34 5.03
N HIS A 176 6.31 -6.55 5.36
CA HIS A 176 6.45 -6.99 6.75
C HIS A 176 7.43 -6.13 7.53
N ALA A 177 8.61 -5.83 6.94
CA ALA A 177 9.65 -5.02 7.59
C ALA A 177 9.14 -3.60 7.90
N PHE A 178 8.40 -3.00 6.98
CA PHE A 178 7.77 -1.70 7.18
C PHE A 178 6.69 -1.74 8.27
N ALA A 179 5.82 -2.75 8.22
CA ALA A 179 4.79 -2.94 9.25
C ALA A 179 5.39 -3.15 10.65
N PHE A 180 6.56 -3.79 10.75
CA PHE A 180 7.25 -4.00 12.03
C PHE A 180 7.88 -2.72 12.59
N GLN A 181 8.31 -1.81 11.73
CA GLN A 181 9.05 -0.63 12.14
C GLN A 181 8.23 0.67 12.10
N ARG A 182 7.23 0.75 11.20
CA ARG A 182 6.42 1.93 10.97
C ARG A 182 4.92 1.61 10.82
N ALA A 183 4.40 0.78 11.71
CA ALA A 183 2.97 0.50 11.80
C ALA A 183 2.11 1.77 11.92
N ASP A 184 2.67 2.86 12.44
CA ASP A 184 2.02 4.18 12.62
C ASP A 184 1.58 4.82 11.30
N LEU A 185 2.24 4.49 10.19
CA LEU A 185 2.02 5.13 8.88
C LEU A 185 1.05 4.39 7.96
N VAL A 186 0.59 3.19 8.31
CA VAL A 186 -0.31 2.40 7.47
C VAL A 186 -1.48 1.84 8.26
N ALA A 187 -2.66 1.74 7.63
CA ALA A 187 -3.87 1.20 8.26
C ALA A 187 -3.94 -0.33 8.19
N ALA A 188 -3.44 -0.93 7.12
CA ALA A 188 -3.34 -2.37 6.92
C ALA A 188 -2.30 -2.69 5.84
N VAL A 189 -1.87 -3.96 5.79
CA VAL A 189 -0.90 -4.43 4.81
C VAL A 189 -1.35 -5.73 4.14
N ALA A 190 -0.84 -6.01 2.92
CA ALA A 190 -1.08 -7.25 2.19
C ALA A 190 0.22 -7.79 1.59
N THR A 191 0.47 -9.09 1.71
CA THR A 191 1.68 -9.71 1.18
C THR A 191 1.33 -10.92 0.32
N SER A 192 2.08 -11.08 -0.78
CA SER A 192 2.04 -12.27 -1.63
C SER A 192 3.45 -12.87 -1.70
N ALA A 193 3.57 -14.17 -1.47
CA ALA A 193 4.85 -14.90 -1.51
C ALA A 193 5.96 -14.21 -0.70
N GLY A 194 5.63 -13.68 0.49
CA GLY A 194 6.56 -13.02 1.40
C GLY A 194 6.48 -13.65 2.79
N SER A 195 7.59 -14.20 3.29
CA SER A 195 7.68 -14.80 4.62
C SER A 195 8.59 -13.99 5.53
N LEU A 196 8.38 -14.10 6.84
CA LEU A 196 9.20 -13.44 7.85
C LEU A 196 10.62 -14.05 7.91
N PRO A 197 11.64 -13.29 8.31
CA PRO A 197 13.02 -13.75 8.37
C PRO A 197 13.21 -14.86 9.42
N LEU A 198 14.06 -15.83 9.11
CA LEU A 198 14.56 -16.80 10.10
C LEU A 198 15.57 -16.14 11.04
N VAL A 199 16.42 -15.25 10.49
CA VAL A 199 17.41 -14.47 11.23
C VAL A 199 17.05 -13.00 11.07
N PRO A 200 16.27 -12.40 11.99
CA PRO A 200 15.86 -11.02 11.87
C PRO A 200 17.01 -10.06 12.21
N ARG A 201 17.04 -8.89 11.53
CA ARG A 201 17.86 -7.76 11.96
C ARG A 201 17.41 -7.29 13.35
N SER A 202 18.32 -6.63 14.07
CA SER A 202 18.03 -6.03 15.38
C SER A 202 16.95 -4.91 15.27
N GLY A 203 16.49 -4.46 16.41
CA GLY A 203 15.46 -3.40 16.50
C GLY A 203 14.05 -3.91 16.14
N GLY A 204 13.25 -3.08 15.48
CA GLY A 204 11.86 -3.40 15.13
C GLY A 204 11.68 -4.73 14.40
N CYS A 205 12.65 -5.13 13.58
CA CYS A 205 12.63 -6.42 12.88
C CYS A 205 12.61 -7.63 13.83
N SER A 206 13.26 -7.54 15.00
CA SER A 206 13.33 -8.63 15.99
C SER A 206 12.22 -8.54 17.04
N THR A 207 11.81 -7.32 17.42
CA THR A 207 10.78 -7.10 18.44
C THR A 207 9.37 -7.21 17.91
N GLY A 208 9.17 -6.98 16.62
CA GLY A 208 7.86 -6.88 15.98
C GLY A 208 7.27 -5.48 16.07
N PRO A 209 6.04 -5.29 15.54
CA PRO A 209 5.43 -3.97 15.42
C PRO A 209 5.05 -3.40 16.80
N THR A 210 5.10 -2.08 16.91
CA THR A 210 4.72 -1.33 18.11
C THR A 210 3.21 -1.36 18.39
N ARG A 211 2.40 -1.73 17.41
CA ARG A 211 0.96 -1.95 17.53
C ARG A 211 0.50 -3.10 16.64
N ALA A 212 -0.56 -3.75 17.01
CA ALA A 212 -1.25 -4.71 16.13
C ALA A 212 -1.74 -4.04 14.84
N LEU A 213 -1.66 -4.75 13.73
CA LEU A 213 -1.98 -4.22 12.40
C LEU A 213 -2.73 -5.29 11.58
N PRO A 214 -3.89 -4.94 10.97
CA PRO A 214 -4.57 -5.83 10.05
C PRO A 214 -3.66 -6.25 8.90
N ILE A 215 -3.66 -7.55 8.58
CA ILE A 215 -2.82 -8.09 7.50
C ILE A 215 -3.53 -9.16 6.68
N LEU A 216 -3.35 -9.10 5.35
CA LEU A 216 -3.62 -10.16 4.40
C LEU A 216 -2.30 -10.81 3.99
N ILE A 217 -2.23 -12.14 4.02
CA ILE A 217 -1.08 -12.91 3.59
C ILE A 217 -1.55 -13.95 2.57
N ALA A 218 -0.95 -13.97 1.38
CA ALA A 218 -1.17 -14.99 0.35
C ALA A 218 0.12 -15.74 0.05
N HIS A 219 0.08 -17.08 -0.04
CA HIS A 219 1.28 -17.88 -0.30
C HIS A 219 0.94 -19.17 -1.04
N GLY A 220 1.75 -19.51 -2.06
CA GLY A 220 1.66 -20.74 -2.81
C GLY A 220 2.32 -21.91 -2.09
N THR A 221 1.65 -23.06 -2.03
CA THR A 221 2.18 -24.25 -1.34
C THR A 221 3.33 -24.92 -2.09
N ALA A 222 3.51 -24.64 -3.38
CA ALA A 222 4.62 -25.13 -4.21
C ALA A 222 5.65 -24.02 -4.53
N ASP A 223 5.69 -22.94 -3.75
CA ASP A 223 6.66 -21.86 -3.93
C ASP A 223 8.07 -22.33 -3.57
N THR A 224 8.97 -22.32 -4.55
CA THR A 224 10.38 -22.74 -4.39
C THR A 224 11.33 -21.56 -4.20
N GLN A 225 10.91 -20.33 -4.52
CA GLN A 225 11.72 -19.14 -4.34
C GLN A 225 11.56 -18.55 -2.93
N MET A 226 10.35 -18.55 -2.40
CA MET A 226 10.03 -18.22 -1.01
C MET A 226 9.45 -19.51 -0.38
N PRO A 227 10.31 -20.45 0.04
CA PRO A 227 9.86 -21.82 0.32
C PRO A 227 8.71 -21.87 1.34
N TRP A 228 7.67 -22.64 1.00
CA TRP A 228 6.51 -22.84 1.87
C TRP A 228 6.92 -23.30 3.28
N ASP A 229 7.89 -24.23 3.36
CA ASP A 229 8.40 -24.76 4.63
C ASP A 229 9.52 -23.91 5.24
N GLY A 230 9.82 -22.76 4.63
CA GLY A 230 10.95 -21.91 5.02
C GLY A 230 12.29 -22.38 4.45
N GLY A 231 13.35 -21.68 4.84
CA GLY A 231 14.70 -21.95 4.36
C GLY A 231 15.29 -20.85 3.48
N CYS A 232 16.18 -21.18 2.57
CA CYS A 232 16.89 -20.23 1.72
C CYS A 232 15.99 -19.62 0.66
N VAL A 233 15.93 -18.27 0.63
CA VAL A 233 15.18 -17.52 -0.39
C VAL A 233 15.91 -17.61 -1.72
N ALA A 234 15.16 -17.92 -2.80
CA ALA A 234 15.66 -18.02 -4.18
C ALA A 234 17.03 -18.73 -4.26
N ASN A 235 17.10 -19.93 -3.69
CA ASN A 235 18.35 -20.70 -3.56
C ASN A 235 18.86 -21.22 -4.91
N ILE A 236 19.23 -20.31 -5.80
CA ILE A 236 19.79 -20.62 -7.11
C ILE A 236 21.25 -21.03 -6.92
N GLY A 237 21.59 -22.26 -7.34
CA GLY A 237 22.95 -22.79 -7.22
C GLY A 237 23.42 -23.08 -5.78
N GLY A 238 22.52 -23.13 -4.79
CA GLY A 238 22.85 -23.52 -3.42
C GLY A 238 23.46 -22.41 -2.55
N ALA A 239 23.56 -21.18 -3.04
CA ALA A 239 24.34 -20.11 -2.38
C ALA A 239 23.70 -19.54 -1.10
N CYS A 240 22.37 -19.64 -0.91
CA CYS A 240 21.62 -19.08 0.23
C CYS A 240 21.99 -17.61 0.59
N ASN A 241 22.50 -16.85 -0.38
CA ASN A 241 23.00 -15.49 -0.19
C ASN A 241 21.90 -14.43 -0.06
N ARG A 242 20.66 -14.78 -0.41
CA ARG A 242 19.48 -13.92 -0.25
C ARG A 242 18.78 -14.10 1.10
N GLY A 243 19.45 -14.77 2.05
CA GLY A 243 18.96 -15.00 3.40
C GLY A 243 17.90 -16.08 3.51
N ARG A 244 17.42 -16.30 4.74
CA ARG A 244 16.47 -17.37 5.07
C ARG A 244 15.20 -16.82 5.69
N VAL A 245 14.12 -17.59 5.49
CA VAL A 245 12.79 -17.30 6.04
C VAL A 245 12.26 -18.44 6.88
N ILE A 246 11.36 -18.14 7.80
CA ILE A 246 10.50 -19.14 8.44
C ILE A 246 9.43 -19.61 7.47
N SER A 247 8.74 -20.71 7.79
CA SER A 247 7.66 -21.23 6.93
C SER A 247 6.52 -20.22 6.75
N ALA A 248 5.75 -20.39 5.69
CA ALA A 248 4.56 -19.61 5.44
C ALA A 248 3.53 -19.73 6.58
N LEU A 249 3.37 -20.95 7.14
CA LEU A 249 2.52 -21.19 8.31
C LEU A 249 3.05 -20.49 9.57
N ALA A 250 4.36 -20.56 9.83
CA ALA A 250 4.96 -19.88 10.98
C ALA A 250 4.84 -18.35 10.83
N THR A 251 4.93 -17.81 9.60
CA THR A 251 4.69 -16.40 9.32
C THR A 251 3.26 -15.98 9.67
N ARG A 252 2.25 -16.76 9.22
CA ARG A 252 0.85 -16.57 9.62
C ARG A 252 0.69 -16.60 11.13
N ASP A 253 1.22 -17.63 11.78
CA ASP A 253 1.06 -17.84 13.23
C ASP A 253 1.71 -16.71 14.04
N ARG A 254 2.84 -16.19 13.57
CA ARG A 254 3.46 -15.02 14.19
C ARG A 254 2.55 -13.78 14.12
N TRP A 255 1.90 -13.54 13.00
CA TRP A 255 0.92 -12.45 12.89
C TRP A 255 -0.34 -12.68 13.72
N LEU A 256 -0.81 -13.92 13.85
CA LEU A 256 -1.91 -14.25 14.76
C LEU A 256 -1.53 -13.94 16.21
N GLN A 257 -0.29 -14.25 16.63
CA GLN A 257 0.22 -13.90 17.97
C GLN A 257 0.29 -12.38 18.17
N ILE A 258 0.86 -11.64 17.21
CA ILE A 258 0.99 -10.17 17.25
C ILE A 258 -0.39 -9.52 17.40
N ASN A 259 -1.39 -10.02 16.70
CA ASN A 259 -2.74 -9.45 16.68
C ASN A 259 -3.66 -10.02 17.78
N GLY A 260 -3.15 -10.91 18.64
CA GLY A 260 -3.94 -11.53 19.73
C GLY A 260 -5.00 -12.51 19.24
N LEU A 261 -4.77 -13.15 18.08
CA LEU A 261 -5.73 -14.05 17.41
C LEU A 261 -5.30 -15.52 17.39
N ALA A 262 -4.27 -15.90 18.15
CA ALA A 262 -3.71 -17.26 18.11
C ALA A 262 -4.71 -18.37 18.50
N SER A 263 -5.75 -18.04 19.28
CA SER A 263 -6.82 -18.97 19.69
C SER A 263 -8.10 -18.82 18.87
N VAL A 264 -8.13 -17.93 17.86
CA VAL A 264 -9.33 -17.70 17.06
C VAL A 264 -9.44 -18.77 15.98
N THR A 265 -10.58 -19.45 15.94
CA THR A 265 -10.93 -20.35 14.83
C THR A 265 -11.35 -19.51 13.62
N PRO A 266 -10.68 -19.66 12.46
CA PRO A 266 -11.04 -18.88 11.28
C PRO A 266 -12.35 -19.37 10.65
N THR A 267 -13.05 -18.47 9.98
CA THR A 267 -13.98 -18.87 8.93
C THR A 267 -13.21 -19.23 7.68
N GLN A 268 -13.73 -20.18 6.91
CA GLN A 268 -13.05 -20.70 5.73
C GLN A 268 -13.92 -20.54 4.48
N ALA A 269 -13.28 -20.26 3.35
CA ALA A 269 -13.90 -20.27 2.03
C ALA A 269 -12.90 -20.84 1.01
N VAL A 270 -13.42 -21.51 0.01
CA VAL A 270 -12.65 -22.09 -1.09
C VAL A 270 -13.07 -21.42 -2.38
N VAL A 271 -12.11 -21.01 -3.19
CA VAL A 271 -12.31 -20.49 -4.54
C VAL A 271 -11.57 -21.40 -5.50
N GLU A 272 -12.29 -21.98 -6.44
CA GLU A 272 -11.77 -22.83 -7.50
C GLU A 272 -12.47 -22.43 -8.81
N ILE A 273 -11.82 -21.60 -9.61
CA ILE A 273 -12.33 -21.12 -10.90
C ILE A 273 -11.60 -21.78 -12.05
N VAL A 274 -10.31 -22.04 -11.88
CA VAL A 274 -9.41 -22.55 -12.89
C VAL A 274 -8.80 -23.87 -12.42
N ALA A 275 -9.45 -24.99 -12.68
CA ALA A 275 -9.04 -26.33 -12.22
C ALA A 275 -7.65 -26.81 -12.70
N THR A 276 -6.96 -26.04 -13.58
CA THR A 276 -5.67 -26.42 -14.17
C THR A 276 -4.50 -25.59 -13.64
N ASP A 277 -4.71 -24.77 -12.61
CA ASP A 277 -3.70 -23.85 -12.05
C ASP A 277 -3.06 -24.36 -10.75
N GLY A 278 -3.12 -25.66 -10.51
CA GLY A 278 -2.47 -26.35 -9.39
C GLY A 278 -3.40 -26.71 -8.25
N GLY A 279 -4.51 -26.00 -8.07
CA GLY A 279 -5.53 -26.24 -7.05
C GLY A 279 -6.11 -24.97 -6.45
N PRO A 280 -7.08 -25.09 -5.55
CA PRO A 280 -7.89 -23.99 -5.10
C PRO A 280 -7.13 -22.92 -4.29
N ALA A 281 -7.66 -21.72 -4.31
CA ALA A 281 -7.34 -20.66 -3.36
C ALA A 281 -8.20 -20.82 -2.10
N ASN A 282 -7.59 -21.16 -0.97
CA ASN A 282 -8.26 -21.34 0.30
C ASN A 282 -8.10 -20.09 1.16
N ARG A 283 -9.20 -19.44 1.52
CA ARG A 283 -9.23 -18.29 2.41
C ARG A 283 -9.57 -18.68 3.84
N PHE A 284 -8.82 -18.12 4.78
CA PHE A 284 -9.04 -18.26 6.22
C PHE A 284 -9.10 -16.86 6.84
N ASP A 285 -10.23 -16.48 7.41
CA ASP A 285 -10.44 -15.19 8.04
C ASP A 285 -10.42 -15.33 9.56
N TYR A 286 -9.39 -14.80 10.20
CA TYR A 286 -9.26 -14.71 11.64
C TYR A 286 -9.79 -13.35 12.10
N ALA A 287 -11.04 -13.32 12.56
CA ALA A 287 -11.74 -12.10 12.94
C ALA A 287 -11.22 -11.51 14.25
N GLY A 288 -11.19 -10.18 14.36
CA GLY A 288 -10.80 -9.43 15.53
C GLY A 288 -10.59 -7.94 15.22
N PRO A 289 -10.17 -7.12 16.21
CA PRO A 289 -9.90 -5.70 15.97
C PRO A 289 -8.84 -5.44 14.90
N ASN A 290 -7.82 -6.31 14.83
CA ASN A 290 -6.78 -6.31 13.80
C ASN A 290 -6.77 -7.68 13.12
N PRO A 291 -7.68 -7.93 12.15
CA PRO A 291 -7.86 -9.26 11.57
C PRO A 291 -6.65 -9.71 10.77
N VAL A 292 -6.49 -11.03 10.69
CA VAL A 292 -5.55 -11.70 9.80
C VAL A 292 -6.37 -12.45 8.75
N GLN A 293 -6.13 -12.18 7.47
CA GLN A 293 -6.68 -12.94 6.36
C GLN A 293 -5.55 -13.74 5.74
N TRP A 294 -5.70 -15.06 5.71
CA TRP A 294 -4.71 -15.98 5.15
C TRP A 294 -5.26 -16.64 3.90
N TRP A 295 -4.51 -16.53 2.80
CA TRP A 295 -4.80 -17.21 1.55
C TRP A 295 -3.73 -18.27 1.28
N ARG A 296 -4.09 -19.53 1.39
CA ARG A 296 -3.28 -20.67 0.98
C ARG A 296 -3.65 -21.01 -0.48
N LEU A 297 -2.68 -20.90 -1.37
CA LEU A 297 -2.85 -21.17 -2.79
C LEU A 297 -2.28 -22.55 -3.08
N ASP A 298 -3.14 -23.57 -3.15
CA ASP A 298 -2.72 -24.96 -3.25
C ASP A 298 -2.06 -25.21 -4.63
N GLY A 299 -0.92 -25.89 -4.63
CA GLY A 299 -0.11 -26.18 -5.83
C GLY A 299 0.50 -24.96 -6.53
N ALA A 300 0.17 -23.74 -6.09
CA ALA A 300 0.73 -22.53 -6.70
C ALA A 300 2.20 -22.32 -6.30
N GLY A 301 2.97 -21.75 -7.24
CA GLY A 301 4.36 -21.35 -7.05
C GLY A 301 4.49 -19.89 -6.55
N HIS A 302 5.55 -19.23 -7.02
CA HIS A 302 6.00 -17.93 -6.52
C HIS A 302 5.22 -16.72 -7.03
N ALA A 303 4.57 -16.82 -8.18
CA ALA A 303 3.87 -15.67 -8.77
C ALA A 303 2.69 -15.23 -7.91
N ALA A 304 2.51 -13.92 -7.75
CA ALA A 304 1.26 -13.40 -7.19
C ALA A 304 0.06 -13.89 -8.01
N ALA A 305 -1.00 -14.30 -7.32
CA ALA A 305 -2.21 -14.79 -7.98
C ALA A 305 -2.83 -13.69 -8.85
N SER A 306 -3.20 -14.04 -10.08
CA SER A 306 -3.84 -13.09 -10.98
C SER A 306 -4.67 -13.80 -12.06
N ARG A 307 -5.86 -13.27 -12.29
CA ARG A 307 -6.76 -13.68 -13.38
C ARG A 307 -6.49 -12.87 -14.66
N THR A 308 -5.91 -11.71 -14.52
CA THR A 308 -5.78 -10.73 -15.62
C THR A 308 -4.37 -10.68 -16.20
N VAL A 309 -3.34 -11.00 -15.42
CA VAL A 309 -1.95 -10.98 -15.86
C VAL A 309 -1.32 -12.37 -15.69
N ALA A 310 -1.10 -13.06 -16.79
CA ALA A 310 -0.46 -14.36 -16.79
C ALA A 310 1.07 -14.23 -16.67
N VAL A 311 1.66 -14.99 -15.77
CA VAL A 311 3.11 -15.18 -15.65
C VAL A 311 3.48 -16.53 -16.26
N ALA A 312 4.54 -16.54 -17.08
CA ALA A 312 5.00 -17.78 -17.69
C ALA A 312 5.46 -18.79 -16.62
N THR A 313 4.89 -19.98 -16.65
CA THR A 313 5.27 -21.10 -15.79
C THR A 313 6.69 -21.56 -16.16
N ASN A 314 7.56 -21.66 -15.18
CA ASN A 314 8.90 -22.24 -15.33
C ASN A 314 9.34 -22.88 -14.00
N ALA A 315 10.48 -23.54 -13.99
CA ALA A 315 10.98 -24.24 -12.80
C ALA A 315 11.24 -23.35 -11.58
N LEU A 316 11.44 -22.04 -11.78
CA LEU A 316 11.69 -21.08 -10.70
C LEU A 316 10.39 -20.46 -10.17
N VAL A 317 9.47 -20.11 -11.05
CA VAL A 317 8.24 -19.41 -10.67
C VAL A 317 7.13 -20.39 -10.26
N GLY A 318 7.11 -21.60 -10.85
CA GLY A 318 6.04 -22.56 -10.65
C GLY A 318 4.74 -22.17 -11.35
N ILE A 319 3.64 -22.80 -10.98
CA ILE A 319 2.29 -22.54 -11.51
C ILE A 319 1.73 -21.30 -10.82
N GLN A 320 1.11 -20.40 -11.58
CA GLN A 320 0.40 -19.25 -11.04
C GLN A 320 -1.05 -19.62 -10.71
N ASN A 321 -1.50 -19.36 -9.48
CA ASN A 321 -2.92 -19.44 -9.15
C ASN A 321 -3.71 -18.34 -9.89
N ARG A 322 -4.83 -18.74 -10.50
CA ARG A 322 -5.71 -17.88 -11.30
C ARG A 322 -7.16 -17.85 -10.78
N ASP A 323 -7.38 -18.36 -9.58
CA ASP A 323 -8.70 -18.32 -8.93
C ASP A 323 -9.01 -16.93 -8.36
N ILE A 324 -8.00 -16.23 -7.93
CA ILE A 324 -8.14 -14.89 -7.37
C ILE A 324 -7.28 -13.87 -8.12
N GLU A 325 -7.64 -12.60 -7.98
CA GLU A 325 -6.78 -11.47 -8.34
C GLU A 325 -6.24 -10.86 -7.05
N PHE A 326 -4.92 -10.92 -6.82
CA PHE A 326 -4.32 -10.43 -5.58
C PHE A 326 -4.66 -8.96 -5.30
N ALA A 327 -4.67 -8.10 -6.33
CA ALA A 327 -5.03 -6.70 -6.19
C ALA A 327 -6.48 -6.50 -5.70
N GLU A 328 -7.42 -7.33 -6.17
CA GLU A 328 -8.83 -7.28 -5.77
C GLU A 328 -9.03 -7.70 -4.31
N VAL A 329 -8.44 -8.85 -3.93
CA VAL A 329 -8.59 -9.34 -2.55
C VAL A 329 -7.88 -8.44 -1.54
N ALA A 330 -6.73 -7.85 -1.92
CA ALA A 330 -6.02 -6.88 -1.11
C ALA A 330 -6.84 -5.59 -0.95
N TRP A 331 -7.41 -5.06 -2.04
CA TRP A 331 -8.27 -3.88 -1.95
C TRP A 331 -9.54 -4.14 -1.13
N ALA A 332 -10.23 -5.25 -1.34
CA ALA A 332 -11.41 -5.61 -0.53
C ALA A 332 -11.05 -5.68 0.98
N PHE A 333 -9.88 -6.23 1.28
CA PHE A 333 -9.36 -6.24 2.65
C PHE A 333 -9.07 -4.82 3.17
N PHE A 334 -8.48 -3.93 2.39
CA PHE A 334 -8.17 -2.55 2.76
C PHE A 334 -9.43 -1.68 2.88
N ALA A 335 -10.34 -1.76 1.92
CA ALA A 335 -11.57 -0.97 1.88
C ALA A 335 -12.45 -1.18 3.12
N ALA A 336 -12.46 -2.39 3.68
CA ALA A 336 -13.15 -2.70 4.93
C ALA A 336 -12.50 -2.04 6.19
N ARG A 337 -11.39 -1.32 6.04
CA ARG A 337 -10.66 -0.61 7.12
C ARG A 337 -10.56 0.89 6.86
N LEU A 338 -11.25 1.36 5.85
CA LEU A 338 -11.40 2.80 5.65
C LEU A 338 -12.30 3.37 6.76
N PRO A 339 -11.95 4.55 7.31
CA PRO A 339 -12.74 5.23 8.33
C PRO A 339 -14.08 5.74 7.79
#